data_0919c4d114af4029dd9b2f265987623c
#
_entry.id   0919c4d114af4029dd9b2f265987623c
#
_cell.length_a   1.000
_cell.length_b   1.000
_cell.length_c   1.000
_cell.angle_alpha   90.00
_cell.angle_beta   90.00
_cell.angle_gamma   90.00
#
_symmetry.space_group_name_H-M   'P 1'
#
loop_
_entity.id
_entity.type
_entity.pdbx_description
1 polymer ?
#
loop_
_entity_poly.entity_id
_entity_poly.type
_entity_poly.pdbx_seq_one_letter_code
_entity_poly.pdbx_strand_id
1 'polypeptide(L)'
;MEFLLEQISQITHGVVLNRIKPKILSEGAEYPILTISQLIDEENGVWDYEVPTALVDKKKVKNLNLAKEHSIVIGLTSFHRAAVLEKQHEGKIIPSNFVSIEFQNGIMDPYYFAWYFNEHPEIKRQRMIAIQGNSSV
;
A
#
# COMPACT_ATOMS: atom_id res chain seq x y z
N MET A 1 11.05 -13.10 -22.33
CA MET A 1 11.82 -13.34 -21.09
C MET A 1 10.93 -13.09 -19.89
N GLU A 2 10.83 -14.06 -19.00
CA GLU A 2 10.04 -13.92 -17.80
C GLU A 2 10.92 -13.49 -16.64
N PHE A 3 10.41 -12.55 -15.85
CA PHE A 3 11.04 -12.14 -14.60
C PHE A 3 10.11 -12.42 -13.46
N LEU A 4 10.64 -12.93 -12.35
CA LEU A 4 9.87 -12.94 -11.12
C LEU A 4 9.68 -11.51 -10.62
N LEU A 5 8.51 -11.21 -10.08
CA LEU A 5 8.19 -9.86 -9.61
C LEU A 5 9.24 -9.35 -8.63
N GLU A 6 9.69 -10.20 -7.72
CA GLU A 6 10.71 -9.86 -6.73
C GLU A 6 12.08 -9.54 -7.31
N GLN A 7 12.34 -9.93 -8.57
CA GLN A 7 13.61 -9.62 -9.25
C GLN A 7 13.62 -8.22 -9.86
N ILE A 8 12.44 -7.67 -10.17
CA ILE A 8 12.33 -6.39 -10.85
C ILE A 8 11.70 -5.31 -9.99
N SER A 9 11.38 -5.64 -8.76
CA SER A 9 10.72 -4.72 -7.85
C SER A 9 11.18 -4.94 -6.42
N GLN A 10 10.91 -3.96 -5.57
CA GLN A 10 11.03 -4.10 -4.13
C GLN A 10 9.62 -4.23 -3.56
N ILE A 11 9.38 -5.33 -2.85
CA ILE A 11 8.09 -5.60 -2.21
C ILE A 11 8.27 -5.39 -0.72
N THR A 12 7.45 -4.52 -0.14
CA THR A 12 7.54 -4.16 1.28
C THR A 12 6.19 -4.34 1.94
N HIS A 13 6.16 -5.09 3.03
CA HIS A 13 4.96 -5.18 3.86
C HIS A 13 4.77 -3.88 4.65
N GLY A 14 3.52 -3.48 4.80
CA GLY A 14 3.19 -2.32 5.61
C GLY A 14 3.54 -2.53 7.08
N VAL A 15 3.67 -1.43 7.79
CA VAL A 15 4.15 -1.43 9.17
C VAL A 15 3.01 -1.62 10.15
N VAL A 16 3.26 -2.40 11.21
CA VAL A 16 2.33 -2.54 12.33
C VAL A 16 2.48 -1.30 13.22
N LEU A 17 1.46 -0.46 13.26
CA LEU A 17 1.53 0.83 13.94
C LEU A 17 1.88 0.72 15.41
N ASN A 18 1.39 -0.31 16.10
CA ASN A 18 1.69 -0.51 17.52
C ASN A 18 3.18 -0.74 17.79
N ARG A 19 3.92 -1.22 16.80
CA ARG A 19 5.36 -1.50 16.95
C ARG A 19 6.22 -0.25 16.83
N ILE A 20 5.67 0.83 16.30
CA ILE A 20 6.40 2.07 16.08
C ILE A 20 5.88 3.22 16.95
N LYS A 21 5.09 2.92 17.97
CA LYS A 21 4.65 3.92 18.94
C LYS A 21 5.84 4.47 19.74
N PRO A 22 5.85 5.77 20.04
CA PRO A 22 6.93 6.31 20.85
C PRO A 22 6.78 5.86 22.30
N LYS A 23 7.92 5.57 22.94
CA LYS A 23 7.95 5.28 24.38
C LYS A 23 7.81 6.55 25.19
N ILE A 24 8.31 7.67 24.64
CA ILE A 24 8.28 9.00 25.26
C ILE A 24 7.62 9.95 24.27
N LEU A 25 6.66 10.74 24.70
CA LEU A 25 5.90 11.64 23.82
C LEU A 25 6.81 12.61 23.05
N SER A 26 7.88 13.07 23.66
CA SER A 26 8.81 14.02 23.01
C SER A 26 9.55 13.41 21.82
N GLU A 27 9.59 12.09 21.72
CA GLU A 27 10.23 11.38 20.60
C GLU A 27 9.23 11.07 19.48
N GLY A 28 7.96 11.38 19.68
CA GLY A 28 6.92 11.10 18.73
C GLY A 28 6.71 12.22 17.72
N ALA A 29 6.19 11.86 16.57
CA ALA A 29 5.68 12.81 15.58
C ALA A 29 4.40 12.24 15.00
N GLU A 30 3.48 13.11 14.61
CA GLU A 30 2.26 12.69 13.96
C GLU A 30 2.51 12.55 12.47
N TYR A 31 2.12 11.40 11.93
CA TYR A 31 2.22 11.10 10.50
C TYR A 31 0.85 10.79 9.95
N PRO A 32 0.54 11.25 8.73
CA PRO A 32 -0.69 10.82 8.05
C PRO A 32 -0.62 9.35 7.70
N ILE A 33 -1.76 8.68 7.72
CA ILE A 33 -1.87 7.24 7.47
C ILE A 33 -2.63 7.02 6.17
N LEU A 34 -2.10 6.12 5.32
CA LEU A 34 -2.83 5.63 4.14
C LEU A 34 -3.88 4.62 4.60
N THR A 35 -5.11 4.76 4.12
CA THR A 35 -6.18 3.84 4.46
C THR A 35 -6.86 3.30 3.21
N ILE A 36 -7.45 2.11 3.34
CA ILE A 36 -8.26 1.52 2.28
C ILE A 36 -9.46 2.41 1.96
N SER A 37 -10.06 3.00 2.97
CA SER A 37 -11.20 3.90 2.82
C SER A 37 -10.88 5.08 1.89
N GLN A 38 -9.68 5.66 2.00
CA GLN A 38 -9.24 6.74 1.11
C GLN A 38 -9.18 6.28 -0.34
N LEU A 39 -8.63 5.08 -0.57
CA LEU A 39 -8.48 4.56 -1.94
C LEU A 39 -9.84 4.25 -2.57
N ILE A 40 -10.77 3.74 -1.78
CA ILE A 40 -12.14 3.50 -2.24
C ILE A 40 -12.83 4.82 -2.57
N ASP A 41 -12.70 5.82 -1.71
CA ASP A 41 -13.29 7.13 -1.95
C ASP A 41 -12.74 7.76 -3.24
N GLU A 42 -11.42 7.68 -3.45
CA GLU A 42 -10.77 8.20 -4.65
C GLU A 42 -11.26 7.52 -5.92
N GLU A 43 -11.46 6.20 -5.89
CA GLU A 43 -12.04 5.48 -7.02
C GLU A 43 -13.44 5.99 -7.37
N ASN A 44 -14.18 6.44 -6.36
CA ASN A 44 -15.54 6.96 -6.53
C ASN A 44 -15.57 8.48 -6.76
N GLY A 45 -14.41 9.10 -6.97
CA GLY A 45 -14.31 10.53 -7.22
C GLY A 45 -14.45 11.41 -5.99
N VAL A 46 -14.33 10.83 -4.79
CA VAL A 46 -14.42 11.57 -3.52
C VAL A 46 -13.00 11.87 -3.04
N TRP A 47 -12.66 13.13 -2.94
CA TRP A 47 -11.31 13.58 -2.60
C TRP A 47 -11.23 14.37 -1.29
N ASP A 48 -12.35 14.71 -0.69
CA ASP A 48 -12.44 15.50 0.53
C ASP A 48 -12.56 14.62 1.80
N TYR A 49 -11.94 13.45 1.75
CA TYR A 49 -11.96 12.54 2.90
C TYR A 49 -11.00 13.02 4.00
N GLU A 50 -11.27 12.58 5.22
CA GLU A 50 -10.38 12.82 6.35
C GLU A 50 -9.16 11.90 6.26
N VAL A 51 -7.99 12.45 6.63
CA VAL A 51 -6.75 11.68 6.68
C VAL A 51 -6.41 11.44 8.15
N PRO A 52 -6.52 10.20 8.64
CA PRO A 52 -6.14 9.92 10.01
C PRO A 52 -4.64 10.07 10.20
N THR A 53 -4.23 10.39 11.42
CA THR A 53 -2.83 10.48 11.78
C THR A 53 -2.54 9.52 12.93
N ALA A 54 -1.27 9.16 13.09
CA ALA A 54 -0.82 8.38 14.22
C ALA A 54 0.45 8.99 14.79
N LEU A 55 0.55 8.94 16.11
CA LEU A 55 1.77 9.35 16.81
C LEU A 55 2.74 8.17 16.76
N VAL A 56 3.91 8.38 16.17
CA VAL A 56 4.90 7.34 15.97
C VAL A 56 6.28 7.84 16.41
N ASP A 57 7.16 6.90 16.74
CA ASP A 57 8.54 7.22 17.06
C ASP A 57 9.28 7.58 15.78
N LYS A 58 9.79 8.82 15.72
CA LYS A 58 10.53 9.33 14.55
C LYS A 58 11.66 8.41 14.11
N LYS A 59 12.34 7.77 15.08
CA LYS A 59 13.49 6.90 14.79
C LYS A 59 13.08 5.56 14.19
N LYS A 60 11.84 5.16 14.35
CA LYS A 60 11.32 3.88 13.85
C LYS A 60 10.67 3.97 12.50
N VAL A 61 10.42 5.18 12.00
CA VAL A 61 9.84 5.38 10.68
C VAL A 61 10.96 5.39 9.64
N LYS A 62 10.87 4.46 8.68
CA LYS A 62 11.84 4.33 7.60
C LYS A 62 11.22 4.79 6.29
N ASN A 63 12.03 5.19 5.33
CA ASN A 63 11.54 5.57 4.00
C ASN A 63 10.69 4.48 3.36
N LEU A 64 11.01 3.22 3.58
CA LEU A 64 10.24 2.09 3.07
C LEU A 64 8.82 2.02 3.62
N ASN A 65 8.57 2.68 4.76
CA ASN A 65 7.25 2.70 5.40
C ASN A 65 6.37 3.82 4.89
N LEU A 66 6.90 4.71 4.06
CA LEU A 66 6.19 5.88 3.58
C LEU A 66 5.76 5.70 2.13
N ALA A 67 4.56 6.19 1.82
CA ALA A 67 4.04 6.16 0.46
C ALA A 67 4.88 7.07 -0.45
N LYS A 68 5.13 6.58 -1.66
CA LYS A 68 5.87 7.31 -2.70
C LYS A 68 5.04 7.36 -3.97
N GLU A 69 5.10 8.50 -4.66
CA GLU A 69 4.46 8.66 -5.96
C GLU A 69 4.94 7.56 -6.92
N HIS A 70 4.00 6.98 -7.66
CA HIS A 70 4.21 5.93 -8.66
C HIS A 70 4.56 4.55 -8.10
N SER A 71 4.63 4.38 -6.79
CA SER A 71 4.63 3.04 -6.21
C SER A 71 3.22 2.48 -6.20
N ILE A 72 3.09 1.19 -5.95
CA ILE A 72 1.81 0.50 -5.98
C ILE A 72 1.54 -0.08 -4.61
N VAL A 73 0.29 0.02 -4.15
CA VAL A 73 -0.13 -0.69 -2.94
C VAL A 73 -1.22 -1.69 -3.29
N ILE A 74 -1.19 -2.81 -2.59
CA ILE A 74 -2.23 -3.84 -2.69
C ILE A 74 -2.81 -4.04 -1.30
N GLY A 75 -4.12 -3.91 -1.19
CA GLY A 75 -4.81 -4.16 0.08
C GLY A 75 -4.90 -5.64 0.37
N LEU A 76 -4.59 -6.03 1.59
CA LEU A 76 -4.55 -7.43 2.00
C LEU A 76 -5.85 -7.91 2.65
N THR A 77 -6.75 -7.00 2.99
CA THR A 77 -7.99 -7.35 3.69
C THR A 77 -9.22 -7.11 2.83
N SER A 78 -9.76 -5.91 2.83
CA SER A 78 -11.05 -5.63 2.19
C SER A 78 -10.94 -5.04 0.80
N PHE A 79 -9.78 -4.56 0.38
CA PHE A 79 -9.62 -3.89 -0.91
C PHE A 79 -9.21 -4.85 -2.02
N HIS A 80 -8.26 -5.73 -1.79
CA HIS A 80 -7.78 -6.79 -2.72
C HIS A 80 -7.50 -6.31 -4.15
N ARG A 81 -7.12 -5.05 -4.32
CA ARG A 81 -6.81 -4.44 -5.60
C ARG A 81 -5.49 -3.72 -5.52
N ALA A 82 -4.88 -3.50 -6.68
CA ALA A 82 -3.69 -2.68 -6.78
C ALA A 82 -4.09 -1.23 -7.08
N ALA A 83 -3.47 -0.30 -6.40
CA ALA A 83 -3.64 1.13 -6.63
C ALA A 83 -2.29 1.79 -6.80
N VAL A 84 -2.16 2.66 -7.80
CA VAL A 84 -0.96 3.47 -7.99
C VAL A 84 -1.03 4.68 -7.07
N LEU A 85 0.01 4.88 -6.27
CA LEU A 85 0.08 6.03 -5.39
C LEU A 85 0.48 7.27 -6.18
N GLU A 86 -0.17 8.37 -5.86
CA GLU A 86 0.02 9.65 -6.52
C GLU A 86 0.70 10.62 -5.57
N LYS A 87 0.96 11.82 -6.04
CA LYS A 87 1.65 12.86 -5.26
C LYS A 87 0.95 13.17 -3.94
N GLN A 88 -0.38 13.16 -3.92
CA GLN A 88 -1.15 13.46 -2.70
C GLN A 88 -1.00 12.39 -1.62
N HIS A 89 -0.50 11.20 -1.97
CA HIS A 89 -0.29 10.13 -1.00
C HIS A 89 1.10 10.18 -0.37
N GLU A 90 2.04 10.92 -0.97
CA GLU A 90 3.43 10.94 -0.51
C GLU A 90 3.54 11.28 0.97
N GLY A 91 4.39 10.55 1.66
CA GLY A 91 4.67 10.76 3.06
C GLY A 91 3.69 10.12 4.04
N LYS A 92 2.60 9.52 3.55
CA LYS A 92 1.70 8.78 4.40
C LYS A 92 2.33 7.45 4.81
N ILE A 93 2.13 7.04 6.05
CA ILE A 93 2.57 5.71 6.49
C ILE A 93 1.69 4.66 5.85
N ILE A 94 2.31 3.60 5.35
CA ILE A 94 1.62 2.44 4.78
C ILE A 94 1.47 1.40 5.88
N PRO A 95 0.26 1.18 6.41
CA PRO A 95 0.07 0.22 7.51
C PRO A 95 0.05 -1.23 7.03
N SER A 96 0.02 -2.16 7.98
CA SER A 96 0.21 -3.59 7.74
C SER A 96 -0.90 -4.27 6.94
N ASN A 97 -2.02 -3.59 6.69
CA ASN A 97 -3.06 -4.11 5.81
C ASN A 97 -2.76 -3.87 4.33
N PHE A 98 -1.56 -3.40 4.01
CA PHE A 98 -1.08 -3.19 2.65
C PHE A 98 0.27 -3.87 2.43
N VAL A 99 0.51 -4.19 1.17
CA VAL A 99 1.84 -4.45 0.63
C VAL A 99 2.14 -3.35 -0.37
N SER A 100 3.36 -2.83 -0.40
CA SER A 100 3.76 -1.86 -1.41
C SER A 100 4.76 -2.49 -2.37
N ILE A 101 4.70 -2.05 -3.62
CA ILE A 101 5.59 -2.52 -4.68
C ILE A 101 6.19 -1.30 -5.36
N GLU A 102 7.52 -1.29 -5.44
CA GLU A 102 8.25 -0.24 -6.13
C GLU A 102 9.09 -0.90 -7.22
N PHE A 103 8.84 -0.57 -8.48
CA PHE A 103 9.57 -1.14 -9.60
C PHE A 103 10.88 -0.41 -9.84
N GLN A 104 11.88 -1.16 -10.31
CA GLN A 104 13.12 -0.57 -10.80
C GLN A 104 12.81 0.34 -11.99
N ASN A 105 13.60 1.41 -12.13
CA ASN A 105 13.36 2.43 -13.14
C ASN A 105 13.22 1.84 -14.55
N GLY A 106 12.11 2.19 -15.21
CA GLY A 106 11.89 1.85 -16.61
C GLY A 106 11.54 0.41 -16.91
N ILE A 107 11.45 -0.46 -15.90
CA ILE A 107 11.16 -1.87 -16.15
C ILE A 107 9.66 -2.11 -16.31
N MET A 108 8.84 -1.44 -15.52
CA MET A 108 7.40 -1.64 -15.55
C MET A 108 6.68 -0.31 -15.32
N ASP A 109 5.67 -0.05 -16.16
CA ASP A 109 4.76 1.07 -15.92
C ASP A 109 3.82 0.70 -14.77
N PRO A 110 3.80 1.46 -13.68
CA PRO A 110 2.95 1.11 -12.53
C PRO A 110 1.47 1.09 -12.86
N TYR A 111 1.00 1.97 -13.74
CA TYR A 111 -0.40 1.99 -14.16
C TYR A 111 -0.77 0.74 -14.95
N TYR A 112 0.13 0.28 -15.82
CA TYR A 112 -0.08 -0.96 -16.55
C TYR A 112 -0.14 -2.15 -15.61
N PHE A 113 0.77 -2.23 -14.64
CA PHE A 113 0.76 -3.32 -13.67
C PHE A 113 -0.53 -3.33 -12.84
N ALA A 114 -0.97 -2.17 -12.36
CA ALA A 114 -2.18 -2.07 -11.57
C ALA A 114 -3.40 -2.50 -12.40
N TRP A 115 -3.47 -2.05 -13.65
CA TRP A 115 -4.55 -2.48 -14.54
C TRP A 115 -4.52 -3.98 -14.76
N TYR A 116 -3.34 -4.53 -15.07
CA TYR A 116 -3.18 -5.94 -15.29
C TYR A 116 -3.59 -6.76 -14.07
N PHE A 117 -3.10 -6.37 -12.91
CA PHE A 117 -3.43 -7.04 -11.65
C PHE A 117 -4.93 -7.03 -11.37
N ASN A 118 -5.57 -5.90 -11.63
CA ASN A 118 -6.99 -5.71 -11.32
C ASN A 118 -7.91 -6.36 -12.36
N GLU A 119 -7.52 -6.36 -13.63
CA GLU A 119 -8.44 -6.65 -14.73
C GLU A 119 -8.15 -7.94 -15.50
N HIS A 120 -6.92 -8.47 -15.45
CA HIS A 120 -6.59 -9.69 -16.18
C HIS A 120 -7.42 -10.87 -15.63
N PRO A 121 -8.14 -11.62 -16.47
CA PRO A 121 -9.06 -12.66 -15.99
C PRO A 121 -8.40 -13.72 -15.12
N GLU A 122 -7.19 -14.17 -15.47
CA GLU A 122 -6.49 -15.20 -14.70
C GLU A 122 -6.07 -14.68 -13.32
N ILE A 123 -5.61 -13.43 -13.25
CA ILE A 123 -5.24 -12.82 -11.97
C ILE A 123 -6.48 -12.63 -11.11
N LYS A 124 -7.58 -12.17 -11.69
CA LYS A 124 -8.85 -12.05 -10.97
C LYS A 124 -9.30 -13.39 -10.39
N ARG A 125 -9.19 -14.45 -11.19
CA ARG A 125 -9.56 -15.78 -10.75
C ARG A 125 -8.71 -16.23 -9.56
N GLN A 126 -7.41 -16.04 -9.63
CA GLN A 126 -6.50 -16.40 -8.55
C GLN A 126 -6.77 -15.61 -7.28
N ARG A 127 -7.07 -14.30 -7.41
CA ARG A 127 -7.42 -13.48 -6.26
C ARG A 127 -8.72 -13.95 -5.59
N MET A 128 -9.71 -14.31 -6.38
CA MET A 128 -10.99 -14.80 -5.85
C MET A 128 -10.80 -16.11 -5.09
N ILE A 129 -9.97 -17.02 -5.60
CA ILE A 129 -9.66 -18.26 -4.92
C ILE A 129 -8.95 -17.98 -3.59
N ALA A 130 -7.99 -17.07 -3.58
CA ALA A 130 -7.26 -16.70 -2.36
C ALA A 130 -8.18 -16.08 -1.31
N ILE A 131 -9.10 -15.21 -1.73
CA ILE A 131 -10.07 -14.58 -0.83
C ILE A 131 -10.99 -15.65 -0.23
N GLN A 132 -11.51 -16.56 -1.04
CA GLN A 132 -12.37 -17.65 -0.56
C GLN A 132 -11.64 -18.58 0.39
N GLY A 133 -10.37 -18.89 0.10
CA GLY A 133 -9.55 -19.69 0.98
C GLY A 133 -9.34 -19.05 2.34
N ASN A 134 -9.11 -17.74 2.36
CA ASN A 134 -8.95 -16.99 3.61
C ASN A 134 -10.26 -16.86 4.37
N SER A 135 -11.37 -16.73 3.68
CA SER A 135 -12.67 -16.55 4.34
C SER A 135 -13.26 -17.85 4.89
N SER A 136 -12.74 -18.99 4.49
CA SER A 136 -13.21 -20.30 4.96
C SER A 136 -12.55 -20.75 6.24
N VAL A 137 -11.65 -19.97 6.79
CA VAL A 137 -10.92 -20.29 8.01
C VAL A 137 -11.67 -19.81 9.25
#